data_a77302b8546f0f5c6270ead511d2b179
#
_entry.id   a77302b8546f0f5c6270ead511d2b179
#
_cell.length_a   1.000
_cell.length_b   1.000
_cell.length_c   1.000
_cell.angle_alpha   90.00
_cell.angle_beta   90.00
_cell.angle_gamma   90.00
#
_symmetry.space_group_name_H-M   'P 1'
#
loop_
_entity.id
_entity.type
_entity.pdbx_description
1 polymer ?
#
loop_
_entity_poly.entity_id
_entity_poly.type
_entity_poly.pdbx_seq_one_letter_code
_entity_poly.pdbx_strand_id
1 'polypeptide(L)'
;FIENYFAQFSTVRNYLDSCISKAKKDGFVSTIFGRKLYLPELKSSNKMRVKEAERVAVNMPIQGSAADIIKIAMVKIHGKIKETADIKMIIQVHDELVFEIEKGKLDFAEKL
;
A
#
# COMPACT_ATOMS: atom_id res chain seq x y z
N PHE A 1 20.73 8.15 -18.17
CA PHE A 1 19.96 6.91 -17.91
C PHE A 1 18.51 7.21 -17.49
N ILE A 2 18.29 8.05 -16.48
CA ILE A 2 16.93 8.41 -15.97
C ILE A 2 16.11 9.13 -17.05
N GLU A 3 16.70 10.09 -17.78
CA GLU A 3 16.02 10.81 -18.86
C GLU A 3 15.57 9.88 -19.98
N ASN A 4 16.42 8.94 -20.39
CA ASN A 4 16.08 7.94 -21.40
C ASN A 4 14.96 7.00 -20.95
N TYR A 5 14.95 6.60 -19.66
CA TYR A 5 13.87 5.81 -19.08
C TYR A 5 12.52 6.55 -19.19
N PHE A 6 12.46 7.81 -18.76
CA PHE A 6 11.22 8.57 -18.81
C PHE A 6 10.83 9.02 -20.22
N ALA A 7 11.77 9.13 -21.16
CA ALA A 7 11.45 9.33 -22.58
C ALA A 7 10.73 8.10 -23.16
N GLN A 8 11.16 6.88 -22.77
CA GLN A 8 10.53 5.64 -23.20
C GLN A 8 9.20 5.37 -22.47
N PHE A 9 9.12 5.74 -21.18
CA PHE A 9 7.95 5.52 -20.33
C PHE A 9 7.31 6.86 -19.88
N SER A 10 6.92 7.68 -20.84
CA SER A 10 6.35 9.01 -20.59
C SER A 10 5.08 8.98 -19.74
N THR A 11 4.27 7.94 -19.86
CA THR A 11 3.06 7.73 -19.05
C THR A 11 3.39 7.60 -17.56
N VAL A 12 4.50 6.95 -17.22
CA VAL A 12 4.98 6.85 -15.83
C VAL A 12 5.34 8.23 -15.30
N ARG A 13 6.08 9.03 -16.10
CA ARG A 13 6.44 10.41 -15.71
C ARG A 13 5.20 11.25 -15.46
N ASN A 14 4.24 11.22 -16.38
CA ASN A 14 2.99 11.97 -16.26
C ASN A 14 2.20 11.56 -15.02
N TYR A 15 2.18 10.26 -14.68
CA TYR A 15 1.55 9.79 -13.45
C TYR A 15 2.23 10.37 -12.21
N LEU A 16 3.55 10.31 -12.11
CA LEU A 16 4.31 10.84 -10.97
C LEU A 16 4.05 12.34 -10.78
N ASP A 17 4.12 13.11 -11.86
CA ASP A 17 3.88 14.55 -11.84
C ASP A 17 2.42 14.89 -11.47
N SER A 18 1.45 14.08 -11.90
CA SER A 18 0.05 14.22 -11.53
C SER A 18 -0.21 13.95 -10.05
N CYS A 19 0.45 12.95 -9.47
CA CYS A 19 0.37 12.65 -8.03
C CYS A 19 0.84 13.84 -7.18
N ILE A 20 1.99 14.42 -7.54
CA ILE A 20 2.55 15.57 -6.83
C ILE A 20 1.64 16.80 -6.98
N SER A 21 1.18 17.09 -8.20
CA SER A 21 0.30 18.24 -8.48
C SER A 21 -1.01 18.12 -7.71
N LYS A 22 -1.63 16.94 -7.70
CA LYS A 22 -2.85 16.67 -6.95
C LYS A 22 -2.63 16.81 -5.45
N ALA A 23 -1.54 16.25 -4.92
CA ALA A 23 -1.20 16.37 -3.51
C ALA A 23 -0.99 17.82 -3.05
N LYS A 24 -0.34 18.64 -3.88
CA LYS A 24 -0.17 20.08 -3.62
C LYS A 24 -1.49 20.84 -3.59
N LYS A 25 -2.42 20.49 -4.48
CA LYS A 25 -3.75 21.08 -4.55
C LYS A 25 -4.63 20.69 -3.37
N ASP A 26 -4.72 19.39 -3.11
CA ASP A 26 -5.66 18.82 -2.14
C ASP A 26 -5.11 18.84 -0.71
N GLY A 27 -3.78 18.91 -0.53
CA GLY A 27 -3.08 18.85 0.75
C GLY A 27 -2.94 17.43 1.32
N PHE A 28 -3.37 16.42 0.59
CA PHE A 28 -3.27 15.01 0.97
C PHE A 28 -3.15 14.11 -0.26
N VAL A 29 -2.76 12.87 0.00
CA VAL A 29 -2.87 11.75 -0.95
C VAL A 29 -3.74 10.65 -0.36
N SER A 30 -4.25 9.76 -1.20
CA SER A 30 -5.12 8.67 -0.73
C SER A 30 -4.79 7.34 -1.41
N THR A 31 -5.07 6.25 -0.69
CA THR A 31 -5.08 4.91 -1.26
C THR A 31 -6.30 4.71 -2.16
N ILE A 32 -6.32 3.59 -2.90
CA ILE A 32 -7.49 3.17 -3.71
C ILE A 32 -8.74 2.92 -2.85
N PHE A 33 -8.57 2.70 -1.54
CA PHE A 33 -9.66 2.53 -0.56
C PHE A 33 -10.04 3.82 0.16
N GLY A 34 -9.46 4.97 -0.25
CA GLY A 34 -9.81 6.28 0.29
C GLY A 34 -9.12 6.65 1.61
N ARG A 35 -8.19 5.85 2.13
CA ARG A 35 -7.40 6.21 3.30
C ARG A 35 -6.47 7.37 2.95
N LYS A 36 -6.59 8.47 3.67
CA LYS A 36 -5.87 9.72 3.40
C LYS A 36 -4.62 9.86 4.25
N LEU A 37 -3.59 10.45 3.65
CA LEU A 37 -2.39 10.93 4.33
C LEU A 37 -2.22 12.42 4.00
N TYR A 38 -2.30 13.26 5.01
CA TYR A 38 -2.09 14.70 4.87
C TYR A 38 -0.61 15.03 4.79
N LEU A 39 -0.24 15.94 3.89
CA LEU A 39 1.13 16.32 3.60
C LEU A 39 1.32 17.84 3.69
N PRO A 40 1.22 18.43 4.90
CA PRO A 40 1.37 19.88 5.08
C PRO A 40 2.77 20.36 4.68
N GLU A 41 3.78 19.48 4.70
CA GLU A 41 5.17 19.76 4.32
C GLU A 41 5.33 20.15 2.84
N LEU A 42 4.37 19.82 1.98
CA LEU A 42 4.36 20.27 0.57
C LEU A 42 4.31 21.79 0.42
N LYS A 43 3.85 22.49 1.45
CA LYS A 43 3.79 23.97 1.51
C LYS A 43 4.92 24.59 2.34
N SER A 44 5.90 23.81 2.77
CA SER A 44 7.03 24.27 3.57
C SER A 44 7.96 25.18 2.76
N SER A 45 8.56 26.17 3.43
CA SER A 45 9.65 26.96 2.85
C SER A 45 10.97 26.18 2.72
N ASN A 46 11.09 25.06 3.45
CA ASN A 46 12.25 24.19 3.39
C ASN A 46 12.15 23.24 2.18
N LYS A 47 12.99 23.46 1.18
CA LYS A 47 13.04 22.66 -0.06
C LYS A 47 13.28 21.16 0.19
N MET A 48 14.05 20.81 1.23
CA MET A 48 14.33 19.41 1.55
C MET A 48 13.05 18.70 2.05
N ARG A 49 12.29 19.34 2.93
CA ARG A 49 10.99 18.82 3.39
C ARG A 49 9.98 18.68 2.26
N VAL A 50 9.94 19.66 1.34
CA VAL A 50 9.07 19.58 0.17
C VAL A 50 9.41 18.37 -0.69
N LYS A 51 10.71 18.14 -1.00
CA LYS A 51 11.14 16.98 -1.79
C LYS A 51 10.80 15.65 -1.12
N GLU A 52 10.94 15.56 0.19
CA GLU A 52 10.55 14.36 0.94
C GLU A 52 9.04 14.12 0.86
N ALA A 53 8.24 15.16 1.06
CA ALA A 53 6.79 15.08 0.93
C ALA A 53 6.34 14.72 -0.50
N GLU A 54 7.03 15.20 -1.53
CA GLU A 54 6.79 14.80 -2.93
C GLU A 54 7.05 13.31 -3.15
N ARG A 55 8.12 12.75 -2.54
CA ARG A 55 8.38 11.31 -2.60
C ARG A 55 7.29 10.51 -1.91
N VAL A 56 6.82 10.97 -0.75
CA VAL A 56 5.69 10.34 -0.05
C VAL A 56 4.42 10.44 -0.88
N ALA A 57 4.16 11.58 -1.54
CA ALA A 57 2.99 11.80 -2.39
C ALA A 57 2.91 10.80 -3.56
N VAL A 58 4.06 10.40 -4.09
CA VAL A 58 4.16 9.41 -5.18
C VAL A 58 4.03 7.97 -4.65
N ASN A 59 4.69 7.66 -3.53
CA ASN A 59 4.79 6.29 -3.03
C ASN A 59 3.54 5.83 -2.28
N MET A 60 2.93 6.72 -1.49
CA MET A 60 1.82 6.36 -0.60
C MET A 60 0.58 5.81 -1.33
N PRO A 61 0.13 6.35 -2.48
CA PRO A 61 -1.00 5.78 -3.19
C PRO A 61 -0.79 4.32 -3.57
N ILE A 62 0.42 3.91 -3.90
CA ILE A 62 0.78 2.55 -4.30
C ILE A 62 1.04 1.67 -3.08
N GLN A 63 2.04 2.04 -2.27
CA GLN A 63 2.42 1.25 -1.09
C GLN A 63 1.32 1.19 -0.03
N GLY A 64 0.63 2.31 0.19
CA GLY A 64 -0.50 2.37 1.09
C GLY A 64 -1.68 1.52 0.61
N SER A 65 -1.94 1.47 -0.69
CA SER A 65 -2.98 0.60 -1.27
C SER A 65 -2.62 -0.88 -1.11
N ALA A 66 -1.36 -1.24 -1.33
CA ALA A 66 -0.88 -2.60 -1.09
C ALA A 66 -1.06 -3.01 0.38
N ALA A 67 -0.72 -2.12 1.32
CA ALA A 67 -0.93 -2.36 2.75
C ALA A 67 -2.42 -2.49 3.12
N ASP A 68 -3.29 -1.72 2.48
CA ASP A 68 -4.73 -1.82 2.70
C ASP A 68 -5.29 -3.14 2.16
N ILE A 69 -4.83 -3.61 1.00
CA ILE A 69 -5.22 -4.92 0.44
C ILE A 69 -4.89 -6.04 1.41
N ILE A 70 -3.67 -6.07 1.93
CA ILE A 70 -3.22 -7.09 2.90
C ILE A 70 -4.08 -7.06 4.17
N LYS A 71 -4.36 -5.88 4.72
CA LYS A 71 -5.18 -5.74 5.92
C LYS A 71 -6.63 -6.19 5.69
N ILE A 72 -7.21 -5.84 4.55
CA ILE A 72 -8.55 -6.30 4.19
C ILE A 72 -8.58 -7.82 4.02
N ALA A 73 -7.56 -8.40 3.39
CA ALA A 73 -7.41 -9.84 3.26
C ALA A 73 -7.32 -10.51 4.64
N MET A 74 -6.47 -9.99 5.54
CA MET A 74 -6.35 -10.49 6.92
C MET A 74 -7.69 -10.50 7.66
N VAL A 75 -8.44 -9.40 7.60
CA VAL A 75 -9.75 -9.30 8.25
C VAL A 75 -10.74 -10.31 7.67
N LYS A 76 -10.78 -10.45 6.34
CA LYS A 76 -11.66 -11.42 5.68
C LYS A 76 -11.29 -12.86 6.01
N ILE A 77 -10.00 -13.21 5.99
CA ILE A 77 -9.51 -14.54 6.34
C ILE A 77 -9.81 -14.83 7.81
N HIS A 78 -9.48 -13.87 8.70
CA HIS A 78 -9.77 -14.04 10.13
C HIS A 78 -11.27 -14.28 10.39
N GLY A 79 -12.15 -13.56 9.68
CA GLY A 79 -13.59 -13.77 9.79
C GLY A 79 -14.04 -15.20 9.41
N LYS A 80 -13.31 -15.85 8.49
CA LYS A 80 -13.58 -17.25 8.08
C LYS A 80 -13.01 -18.29 9.04
N ILE A 81 -11.84 -18.03 9.63
CA ILE A 81 -11.11 -19.01 10.45
C ILE A 81 -11.35 -18.85 11.95
N LYS A 82 -11.91 -17.75 12.43
CA LYS A 82 -12.06 -17.42 13.86
C LYS A 82 -12.81 -18.47 14.69
N GLU A 83 -13.66 -19.25 14.04
CA GLU A 83 -14.47 -20.30 14.70
C GLU A 83 -13.83 -21.69 14.58
N THR A 84 -12.69 -21.80 13.87
CA THR A 84 -11.93 -23.05 13.77
C THR A 84 -10.71 -23.01 14.69
N ALA A 85 -10.47 -24.10 15.40
CA ALA A 85 -9.23 -24.24 16.17
C ALA A 85 -8.05 -24.70 15.28
N ASP A 86 -8.36 -25.17 14.07
CA ASP A 86 -7.44 -25.88 13.19
C ASP A 86 -6.50 -24.96 12.41
N ILE A 87 -6.87 -23.67 12.28
CA ILE A 87 -6.12 -22.69 11.49
C ILE A 87 -5.95 -21.40 12.31
N LYS A 88 -4.72 -20.95 12.44
CA LYS A 88 -4.38 -19.68 13.12
C LYS A 88 -3.51 -18.82 12.23
N MET A 89 -3.88 -17.55 12.08
CA MET A 89 -3.02 -16.55 11.46
C MET A 89 -1.97 -16.10 12.47
N ILE A 90 -0.69 -16.31 12.17
CA ILE A 90 0.40 -16.11 13.13
C ILE A 90 1.09 -14.77 12.91
N ILE A 91 1.52 -14.48 11.69
CA ILE A 91 2.33 -13.31 11.40
C ILE A 91 2.13 -12.85 9.95
N GLN A 92 2.31 -11.56 9.73
CA GLN A 92 2.47 -10.95 8.42
C GLN A 92 3.95 -10.60 8.21
N VAL A 93 4.53 -11.01 7.10
CA VAL A 93 5.89 -10.67 6.68
C VAL A 93 5.80 -10.05 5.29
N HIS A 94 6.04 -8.72 5.19
CA HIS A 94 5.86 -7.95 3.95
C HIS A 94 4.46 -8.12 3.33
N ASP A 95 4.35 -8.85 2.23
CA ASP A 95 3.13 -9.16 1.47
C ASP A 95 2.66 -10.61 1.64
N GLU A 96 3.29 -11.35 2.55
CA GLU A 96 2.97 -12.74 2.88
C GLU A 96 2.26 -12.86 4.23
N LEU A 97 1.35 -13.83 4.34
CA LEU A 97 0.68 -14.22 5.58
C LEU A 97 1.09 -15.64 5.95
N VAL A 98 1.52 -15.84 7.20
CA VAL A 98 1.91 -17.14 7.73
C VAL A 98 0.82 -17.66 8.63
N PHE A 99 0.45 -18.91 8.42
CA PHE A 99 -0.59 -19.62 9.17
C PHE A 99 -0.01 -20.85 9.83
N GLU A 100 -0.48 -21.14 11.04
CA GLU A 100 -0.36 -22.45 11.69
C GLU A 100 -1.62 -23.24 11.36
N ILE A 101 -1.44 -24.45 10.83
CA ILE A 101 -2.54 -25.33 10.40
C ILE A 101 -2.37 -26.69 11.07
N GLU A 102 -3.44 -27.24 11.62
CA GLU A 102 -3.43 -28.59 12.18
C GLU A 102 -3.07 -29.62 11.11
N LYS A 103 -2.22 -30.56 11.50
CA LYS A 103 -1.73 -31.60 10.59
C LYS A 103 -2.90 -32.42 10.02
N GLY A 104 -3.00 -32.45 8.69
CA GLY A 104 -4.10 -33.13 7.98
C GLY A 104 -5.25 -32.22 7.53
N LYS A 105 -5.21 -30.91 7.86
CA LYS A 105 -6.22 -29.92 7.45
C LYS A 105 -5.75 -28.98 6.32
N LEU A 106 -4.62 -29.28 5.71
CA LEU A 106 -4.04 -28.42 4.66
C LEU A 106 -4.98 -28.25 3.48
N ASP A 107 -5.56 -29.34 2.97
CA ASP A 107 -6.51 -29.30 1.84
C ASP A 107 -7.75 -28.44 2.11
N PHE A 108 -8.17 -28.36 3.38
CA PHE A 108 -9.27 -27.49 3.79
C PHE A 108 -8.82 -26.03 3.80
N ALA A 109 -7.63 -25.75 4.31
CA ALA A 109 -7.08 -24.40 4.37
C ALA A 109 -6.83 -23.80 2.98
N GLU A 110 -6.40 -24.60 2.01
CA GLU A 110 -6.17 -24.16 0.61
C GLU A 110 -7.47 -23.77 -0.11
N LYS A 111 -8.62 -24.22 0.35
CA LYS A 111 -9.95 -23.94 -0.25
C LYS A 111 -10.66 -22.74 0.38
N LEU A 112 -10.09 -22.14 1.41
CA LEU A 112 -10.63 -20.96 2.09
C LEU A 112 -10.38 -19.67 1.34
#